data_fa5b0d5dcdd17d224318a7d7d906d4d0
#
_entry.id   fa5b0d5dcdd17d224318a7d7d906d4d0
#
_cell.length_a   1.000
_cell.length_b   1.000
_cell.length_c   1.000
_cell.angle_alpha   90.00
_cell.angle_beta   90.00
_cell.angle_gamma   90.00
#
_symmetry.space_group_name_H-M   'P 1'
#
loop_
_entity.id
_entity.type
_entity.pdbx_description
1 polymer ?
#
loop_
_entity_poly.entity_id
_entity_poly.type
_entity_poly.pdbx_seq_one_letter_code
_entity_poly.pdbx_strand_id
1 'polypeptide(L)'
;VSVVVPNYNGGRTLALCLRAALAQDHGPLEVIVADDCSTDDSVAIAESLGARVVRTPRNGGCGVARNHGARHATGDVLFFVDSDVALEPDAVSSALRVLDSDPAIGAVCGIEDPVPLIDDGPVKQFRALQYHYWSRSSEGIVSFLFPNICAIRADVFAELGPFDPTLRHTEEVDYGYRLSQRYQLRLTSAVRGRHDHDHQLVPLLRKLFHRGRMRVPLYAKARRFAKGFETANRAYGSMAALLAVATIPLAILAAPLAVVPVLLLGVSVGCDAGMYRFVLRRRGPAFLLYFGVLQFAVNVTIAASVGVGVAQWLVSRRFRDTYRATELIVRPA
;
A
#
# COMPACT_ATOMS: atom_id res chain seq x y z
N VAL A 1 -3.29 14.25 -18.89
CA VAL A 1 -3.11 13.52 -17.60
C VAL A 1 -3.33 14.49 -16.44
N SER A 2 -4.10 14.07 -15.43
CA SER A 2 -4.25 14.83 -14.19
C SER A 2 -3.56 14.07 -13.05
N VAL A 3 -2.49 14.66 -12.51
CA VAL A 3 -1.81 14.13 -11.32
C VAL A 3 -2.58 14.59 -10.09
N VAL A 4 -3.12 13.65 -9.32
CA VAL A 4 -3.93 13.90 -8.13
C VAL A 4 -3.15 13.50 -6.89
N VAL A 5 -2.85 14.49 -6.03
CA VAL A 5 -2.08 14.33 -4.81
C VAL A 5 -3.00 14.50 -3.59
N PRO A 6 -3.48 13.40 -2.96
CA PRO A 6 -4.19 13.50 -1.70
C PRO A 6 -3.23 13.98 -0.61
N ASN A 7 -3.61 15.01 0.16
CA ASN A 7 -2.76 15.59 1.19
C ASN A 7 -3.52 15.81 2.49
N TYR A 8 -2.87 15.48 3.61
CA TYR A 8 -3.28 15.87 4.95
C TYR A 8 -2.04 16.02 5.84
N ASN A 9 -1.71 17.27 6.21
CA ASN A 9 -0.55 17.60 7.02
C ASN A 9 0.75 17.01 6.48
N GLY A 10 0.96 17.14 5.14
CA GLY A 10 2.12 16.61 4.41
C GLY A 10 3.25 17.61 4.20
N GLY A 11 3.30 18.74 4.91
CA GLY A 11 4.23 19.84 4.66
C GLY A 11 5.71 19.42 4.59
N ARG A 12 6.08 18.36 5.30
CA ARG A 12 7.44 17.83 5.27
C ARG A 12 7.88 17.30 3.91
N THR A 13 6.98 16.66 3.15
CA THR A 13 7.30 15.90 1.93
C THR A 13 6.65 16.46 0.68
N LEU A 14 5.55 17.20 0.83
CA LEU A 14 4.73 17.68 -0.27
C LEU A 14 5.52 18.48 -1.31
N ALA A 15 6.47 19.31 -0.88
CA ALA A 15 7.33 20.05 -1.82
C ALA A 15 8.18 19.13 -2.70
N LEU A 16 8.69 18.03 -2.16
CA LEU A 16 9.47 17.03 -2.92
C LEU A 16 8.56 16.28 -3.90
N CYS A 17 7.37 15.88 -3.45
CA CYS A 17 6.35 15.24 -4.29
C CYS A 17 5.97 16.14 -5.48
N LEU A 18 5.59 17.40 -5.22
CA LEU A 18 5.12 18.32 -6.25
C LEU A 18 6.20 18.69 -7.25
N ARG A 19 7.45 18.92 -6.80
CA ARG A 19 8.57 19.18 -7.72
C ARG A 19 8.80 17.99 -8.66
N ALA A 20 8.71 16.75 -8.16
CA ALA A 20 8.83 15.56 -8.97
C ALA A 20 7.64 15.39 -9.94
N ALA A 21 6.41 15.71 -9.52
CA ALA A 21 5.24 15.68 -10.37
C ALA A 21 5.27 16.73 -11.49
N LEU A 22 5.75 17.95 -11.19
CA LEU A 22 5.85 19.04 -12.15
C LEU A 22 7.05 18.86 -13.13
N ALA A 23 8.03 18.04 -12.76
CA ALA A 23 9.24 17.77 -13.56
C ALA A 23 9.12 16.49 -14.41
N GLN A 24 7.91 15.94 -14.60
CA GLN A 24 7.71 14.76 -15.44
C GLN A 24 8.01 15.07 -16.92
N ASP A 25 8.53 14.07 -17.63
CA ASP A 25 8.88 14.15 -19.06
C ASP A 25 7.69 14.23 -20.02
N HIS A 26 6.48 14.05 -19.51
CA HIS A 26 5.22 14.10 -20.27
C HIS A 26 4.46 15.39 -19.98
N GLY A 27 4.20 16.19 -20.99
CA GLY A 27 3.42 17.43 -20.90
C GLY A 27 2.29 17.48 -21.92
N PRO A 28 1.25 18.30 -21.68
CA PRO A 28 0.99 19.06 -20.47
C PRO A 28 0.38 18.20 -19.34
N LEU A 29 0.72 18.53 -18.12
CA LEU A 29 0.17 17.90 -16.93
C LEU A 29 -0.66 18.90 -16.11
N GLU A 30 -1.81 18.47 -15.63
CA GLU A 30 -2.52 19.14 -14.55
C GLU A 30 -2.11 18.52 -13.21
N VAL A 31 -1.68 19.33 -12.24
CA VAL A 31 -1.32 18.85 -10.90
C VAL A 31 -2.30 19.41 -9.88
N ILE A 32 -3.07 18.52 -9.24
CA ILE A 32 -4.13 18.84 -8.28
C ILE A 32 -3.75 18.30 -6.91
N VAL A 33 -3.58 19.18 -5.92
CA VAL A 33 -3.48 18.81 -4.51
C VAL A 33 -4.88 18.78 -3.91
N ALA A 34 -5.34 17.59 -3.53
CA ALA A 34 -6.60 17.38 -2.84
C ALA A 34 -6.37 17.42 -1.32
N ASP A 35 -6.49 18.60 -0.74
CA ASP A 35 -6.23 18.86 0.67
C ASP A 35 -7.41 18.41 1.55
N ASP A 36 -7.14 17.48 2.46
CA ASP A 36 -8.13 16.89 3.38
C ASP A 36 -8.21 17.62 4.73
N CYS A 37 -8.31 18.95 4.68
CA CYS A 37 -8.36 19.85 5.83
C CYS A 37 -7.05 19.91 6.62
N SER A 38 -5.91 20.09 5.96
CA SER A 38 -4.62 20.31 6.61
C SER A 38 -4.61 21.55 7.51
N THR A 39 -3.84 21.45 8.59
CA THR A 39 -3.63 22.51 9.58
C THR A 39 -2.19 23.02 9.62
N ASP A 40 -1.30 22.37 8.84
CA ASP A 40 0.09 22.78 8.64
C ASP A 40 0.21 23.72 7.41
N ASP A 41 1.43 23.95 6.97
CA ASP A 41 1.76 24.83 5.83
C ASP A 41 1.59 24.15 4.44
N SER A 42 1.05 22.94 4.38
CA SER A 42 0.90 22.15 3.14
C SER A 42 0.24 22.94 2.01
N VAL A 43 -0.83 23.68 2.31
CA VAL A 43 -1.58 24.43 1.29
C VAL A 43 -0.72 25.57 0.72
N ALA A 44 -0.05 26.33 1.59
CA ALA A 44 0.85 27.40 1.17
C ALA A 44 2.01 26.88 0.32
N ILE A 45 2.58 25.70 0.68
CA ILE A 45 3.60 25.02 -0.11
C ILE A 45 3.06 24.66 -1.50
N ALA A 46 1.86 24.07 -1.59
CA ALA A 46 1.28 23.67 -2.87
C ALA A 46 1.03 24.87 -3.80
N GLU A 47 0.44 25.93 -3.26
CA GLU A 47 0.16 27.17 -4.00
C GLU A 47 1.45 27.86 -4.48
N SER A 48 2.50 27.88 -3.64
CA SER A 48 3.80 28.48 -4.00
C SER A 48 4.50 27.78 -5.13
N LEU A 49 4.22 26.49 -5.35
CA LEU A 49 4.74 25.67 -6.44
C LEU A 49 3.83 25.67 -7.69
N GLY A 50 2.73 26.40 -7.67
CA GLY A 50 1.79 26.50 -8.80
C GLY A 50 0.85 25.31 -8.96
N ALA A 51 0.72 24.44 -7.96
CA ALA A 51 -0.25 23.35 -7.99
C ALA A 51 -1.66 23.88 -7.69
N ARG A 52 -2.66 23.31 -8.36
CA ARG A 52 -4.07 23.63 -8.08
C ARG A 52 -4.50 22.95 -6.80
N VAL A 53 -4.92 23.72 -5.79
CA VAL A 53 -5.41 23.16 -4.53
C VAL A 53 -6.94 23.08 -4.52
N VAL A 54 -7.48 21.90 -4.17
CA VAL A 54 -8.91 21.68 -3.92
C VAL A 54 -9.08 21.10 -2.52
N ARG A 55 -9.95 21.73 -1.70
CA ARG A 55 -10.13 21.35 -0.30
C ARG A 55 -11.39 20.52 -0.10
N THR A 56 -11.29 19.45 0.67
CA THR A 56 -12.47 18.70 1.13
C THR A 56 -13.25 19.50 2.18
N PRO A 57 -14.59 19.35 2.27
CA PRO A 57 -15.38 20.06 3.26
C PRO A 57 -15.07 19.67 4.73
N ARG A 58 -14.52 18.46 4.92
CA ARG A 58 -14.12 17.89 6.20
C ARG A 58 -13.08 16.81 5.98
N ASN A 59 -12.25 16.52 7.00
CA ASN A 59 -11.32 15.40 6.93
C ASN A 59 -12.06 14.07 6.78
N GLY A 60 -11.89 13.45 5.62
CA GLY A 60 -12.54 12.22 5.21
C GLY A 60 -11.59 11.04 5.02
N GLY A 61 -10.29 11.28 5.01
CA GLY A 61 -9.25 10.30 4.72
C GLY A 61 -8.86 10.24 3.25
N CYS A 62 -7.84 9.44 2.96
CA CYS A 62 -7.13 9.43 1.69
C CYS A 62 -8.04 9.11 0.49
N GLY A 63 -8.97 8.15 0.63
CA GLY A 63 -9.93 7.81 -0.43
C GLY A 63 -10.86 8.98 -0.76
N VAL A 64 -11.34 9.71 0.26
CA VAL A 64 -12.18 10.90 0.05
C VAL A 64 -11.39 12.02 -0.63
N ALA A 65 -10.14 12.24 -0.25
CA ALA A 65 -9.27 13.22 -0.89
C ALA A 65 -9.02 12.86 -2.36
N ARG A 66 -8.68 11.59 -2.67
CA ARG A 66 -8.52 11.12 -4.07
C ARG A 66 -9.79 11.33 -4.88
N ASN A 67 -10.95 10.99 -4.34
CA ASN A 67 -12.24 11.21 -5.00
C ASN A 67 -12.50 12.70 -5.25
N HIS A 68 -12.13 13.55 -4.28
CA HIS A 68 -12.31 14.99 -4.42
C HIS A 68 -11.41 15.56 -5.51
N GLY A 69 -10.13 15.17 -5.55
CA GLY A 69 -9.21 15.55 -6.61
C GLY A 69 -9.66 15.06 -7.99
N ALA A 70 -10.08 13.79 -8.09
CA ALA A 70 -10.56 13.21 -9.35
C ALA A 70 -11.77 13.95 -9.93
N ARG A 71 -12.69 14.47 -9.11
CA ARG A 71 -13.82 15.29 -9.59
C ARG A 71 -13.42 16.63 -10.22
N HIS A 72 -12.22 17.12 -9.92
CA HIS A 72 -11.69 18.37 -10.46
C HIS A 72 -10.69 18.16 -11.60
N ALA A 73 -10.35 16.90 -11.87
CA ALA A 73 -9.46 16.49 -12.93
C ALA A 73 -10.12 16.57 -14.29
N THR A 74 -9.36 16.95 -15.32
CA THR A 74 -9.82 17.11 -16.71
C THR A 74 -9.12 16.17 -17.70
N GLY A 75 -8.07 15.47 -17.27
CA GLY A 75 -7.30 14.57 -18.12
C GLY A 75 -7.94 13.19 -18.29
N ASP A 76 -7.65 12.53 -19.40
CA ASP A 76 -8.14 11.19 -19.75
C ASP A 76 -7.50 10.08 -18.87
N VAL A 77 -6.45 10.41 -18.13
CA VAL A 77 -5.80 9.53 -17.15
C VAL A 77 -5.64 10.27 -15.83
N LEU A 78 -6.11 9.64 -14.76
CA LEU A 78 -5.93 10.06 -13.38
C LEU A 78 -4.66 9.39 -12.84
N PHE A 79 -3.63 10.18 -12.54
CA PHE A 79 -2.41 9.68 -11.93
C PHE A 79 -2.40 10.02 -10.44
N PHE A 80 -2.75 9.06 -9.59
CA PHE A 80 -2.69 9.22 -8.14
C PHE A 80 -1.26 9.06 -7.64
N VAL A 81 -0.80 10.01 -6.84
CA VAL A 81 0.48 9.93 -6.14
C VAL A 81 0.32 10.47 -4.72
N ASP A 82 0.78 9.72 -3.71
CA ASP A 82 0.67 10.19 -2.32
C ASP A 82 1.66 11.34 -2.05
N SER A 83 1.29 12.27 -1.17
CA SER A 83 2.04 13.50 -0.87
C SER A 83 3.44 13.27 -0.27
N ASP A 84 3.75 12.02 0.07
CA ASP A 84 5.04 11.55 0.59
C ASP A 84 5.82 10.68 -0.42
N VAL A 85 5.46 10.78 -1.72
CA VAL A 85 6.12 10.08 -2.83
C VAL A 85 6.70 11.08 -3.83
N ALA A 86 7.97 10.93 -4.19
CA ALA A 86 8.58 11.61 -5.32
C ALA A 86 8.73 10.65 -6.50
N LEU A 87 8.05 10.94 -7.61
CA LEU A 87 8.09 10.15 -8.83
C LEU A 87 9.46 10.27 -9.53
N GLU A 88 9.90 9.19 -10.18
CA GLU A 88 10.99 9.29 -11.14
C GLU A 88 10.55 10.10 -12.40
N PRO A 89 11.47 10.77 -13.11
CA PRO A 89 11.10 11.71 -14.18
C PRO A 89 10.29 11.14 -15.33
N ASP A 90 10.38 9.84 -15.58
CA ASP A 90 9.69 9.11 -16.64
C ASP A 90 8.47 8.31 -16.16
N ALA A 91 8.02 8.52 -14.93
CA ALA A 91 6.96 7.71 -14.33
C ALA A 91 5.63 7.86 -15.07
N VAL A 92 5.24 9.09 -15.43
CA VAL A 92 3.98 9.34 -16.14
C VAL A 92 4.03 8.77 -17.54
N SER A 93 5.06 9.06 -18.34
CA SER A 93 5.18 8.53 -19.70
C SER A 93 5.28 7.00 -19.74
N SER A 94 5.96 6.40 -18.74
CA SER A 94 6.03 4.96 -18.59
C SER A 94 4.66 4.34 -18.26
N ALA A 95 3.87 4.95 -17.38
CA ALA A 95 2.53 4.48 -17.06
C ALA A 95 1.60 4.53 -18.28
N LEU A 96 1.66 5.61 -19.06
CA LEU A 96 0.86 5.76 -20.29
C LEU A 96 1.23 4.69 -21.32
N ARG A 97 2.53 4.45 -21.56
CA ARG A 97 2.97 3.36 -22.47
C ARG A 97 2.40 2.00 -22.07
N VAL A 98 2.33 1.71 -20.77
CA VAL A 98 1.77 0.44 -20.29
C VAL A 98 0.25 0.42 -20.44
N LEU A 99 -0.46 1.52 -20.11
CA LEU A 99 -1.91 1.63 -20.34
C LEU A 99 -2.25 1.44 -21.82
N ASP A 100 -1.50 2.04 -22.73
CA ASP A 100 -1.77 2.03 -24.17
C ASP A 100 -1.39 0.69 -24.84
N SER A 101 -0.59 -0.15 -24.15
CA SER A 101 -0.16 -1.44 -24.68
C SER A 101 -1.29 -2.48 -24.80
N ASP A 102 -2.34 -2.35 -23.97
CA ASP A 102 -3.48 -3.26 -23.96
C ASP A 102 -4.72 -2.54 -23.41
N PRO A 103 -5.82 -2.43 -24.18
CA PRO A 103 -7.07 -1.80 -23.72
C PRO A 103 -7.71 -2.51 -22.52
N ALA A 104 -7.38 -3.78 -22.26
CA ALA A 104 -7.83 -4.50 -21.07
C ALA A 104 -7.19 -3.97 -19.77
N ILE A 105 -6.09 -3.22 -19.86
CA ILE A 105 -5.44 -2.59 -18.69
C ILE A 105 -6.21 -1.33 -18.31
N GLY A 106 -6.95 -1.39 -17.19
CA GLY A 106 -7.67 -0.25 -16.63
C GLY A 106 -6.82 0.61 -15.69
N ALA A 107 -5.79 0.01 -15.07
CA ALA A 107 -4.89 0.72 -14.18
C ALA A 107 -3.47 0.15 -14.17
N VAL A 108 -2.50 1.03 -13.93
CA VAL A 108 -1.07 0.71 -13.79
C VAL A 108 -0.57 1.25 -12.47
N CYS A 109 0.01 0.37 -11.65
CA CYS A 109 0.66 0.76 -10.40
C CYS A 109 2.18 0.66 -10.51
N GLY A 110 2.86 1.61 -9.90
CA GLY A 110 4.31 1.66 -9.83
C GLY A 110 4.88 0.89 -8.64
N ILE A 111 6.19 0.70 -8.67
CA ILE A 111 6.97 0.06 -7.60
C ILE A 111 7.86 1.12 -6.94
N GLU A 112 7.75 1.22 -5.62
CA GLU A 112 8.60 2.11 -4.83
C GLU A 112 10.06 1.65 -4.86
N ASP A 113 10.98 2.60 -4.90
CA ASP A 113 12.41 2.29 -4.82
C ASP A 113 12.81 1.78 -3.43
N PRO A 114 13.86 0.96 -3.33
CA PRO A 114 14.34 0.44 -2.05
C PRO A 114 15.11 1.48 -1.21
N VAL A 115 15.25 2.71 -1.72
CA VAL A 115 15.83 3.86 -1.03
C VAL A 115 14.69 4.80 -0.67
N PRO A 116 14.48 5.12 0.62
CA PRO A 116 13.43 6.03 1.03
C PRO A 116 13.64 7.44 0.47
N LEU A 117 12.56 8.22 0.36
CA LEU A 117 12.61 9.61 -0.11
C LEU A 117 13.49 10.48 0.82
N ILE A 118 13.29 10.33 2.12
CA ILE A 118 14.12 10.94 3.16
C ILE A 118 14.70 9.80 3.99
N ASP A 119 16.02 9.62 3.96
CA ASP A 119 16.71 8.57 4.74
C ASP A 119 17.11 9.12 6.10
N ASP A 120 16.20 9.00 7.08
CA ASP A 120 16.38 9.49 8.44
C ASP A 120 16.33 8.37 9.50
N GLY A 121 16.58 7.13 9.11
CA GLY A 121 16.75 6.07 10.09
C GLY A 121 16.53 4.64 9.60
N PRO A 122 16.99 3.68 10.40
CA PRO A 122 17.05 2.27 9.99
C PRO A 122 15.66 1.62 9.87
N VAL A 123 14.64 2.10 10.60
CA VAL A 123 13.25 1.61 10.46
C VAL A 123 12.70 1.94 9.08
N LYS A 124 12.98 3.16 8.61
CA LYS A 124 12.56 3.60 7.27
C LYS A 124 13.26 2.80 6.18
N GLN A 125 14.59 2.57 6.31
CA GLN A 125 15.34 1.72 5.42
C GLN A 125 14.82 0.27 5.40
N PHE A 126 14.49 -0.28 6.58
CA PHE A 126 13.83 -1.59 6.69
C PHE A 126 12.54 -1.61 5.88
N ARG A 127 11.66 -0.61 6.07
CA ARG A 127 10.36 -0.57 5.42
C ARG A 127 10.47 -0.40 3.90
N ALA A 128 11.37 0.46 3.43
CA ALA A 128 11.62 0.66 2.01
C ALA A 128 12.10 -0.63 1.31
N LEU A 129 13.06 -1.34 1.91
CA LEU A 129 13.56 -2.61 1.38
C LEU A 129 12.49 -3.70 1.37
N GLN A 130 11.71 -3.82 2.46
CA GLN A 130 10.63 -4.78 2.58
C GLN A 130 9.55 -4.54 1.52
N TYR A 131 9.06 -3.31 1.42
CA TYR A 131 7.97 -2.95 0.52
C TYR A 131 8.40 -3.06 -0.94
N HIS A 132 9.60 -2.60 -1.27
CA HIS A 132 10.20 -2.77 -2.60
C HIS A 132 10.26 -4.25 -3.00
N TYR A 133 10.84 -5.11 -2.14
CA TYR A 133 10.95 -6.53 -2.44
C TYR A 133 9.58 -7.18 -2.65
N TRP A 134 8.61 -6.87 -1.79
CA TRP A 134 7.27 -7.43 -1.90
C TRP A 134 6.55 -6.99 -3.17
N SER A 135 6.65 -5.71 -3.54
CA SER A 135 6.07 -5.18 -4.77
C SER A 135 6.77 -5.77 -5.99
N ARG A 136 8.11 -5.77 -6.01
CA ARG A 136 8.92 -6.31 -7.12
C ARG A 136 8.68 -7.80 -7.36
N SER A 137 8.55 -8.60 -6.29
CA SER A 137 8.25 -10.03 -6.39
C SER A 137 6.80 -10.33 -6.82
N SER A 138 5.96 -9.31 -6.85
CA SER A 138 4.54 -9.38 -7.25
C SER A 138 4.26 -8.72 -8.59
N GLU A 139 5.29 -8.26 -9.31
CA GLU A 139 5.17 -7.59 -10.60
C GLU A 139 4.34 -8.41 -11.60
N GLY A 140 3.47 -7.76 -12.34
CA GLY A 140 2.54 -8.38 -13.27
C GLY A 140 1.08 -8.00 -13.01
N ILE A 141 0.14 -8.89 -13.33
CA ILE A 141 -1.29 -8.68 -13.08
C ILE A 141 -1.60 -8.98 -11.61
N VAL A 142 -2.11 -7.98 -10.91
CA VAL A 142 -2.47 -8.03 -9.49
C VAL A 142 -3.95 -7.69 -9.28
N SER A 143 -4.46 -7.91 -8.06
CA SER A 143 -5.81 -7.47 -7.65
C SER A 143 -5.80 -6.54 -6.43
N PHE A 144 -4.63 -6.09 -6.03
CA PHE A 144 -4.41 -5.12 -4.97
C PHE A 144 -3.97 -3.81 -5.60
N LEU A 145 -4.70 -2.72 -5.35
CA LEU A 145 -4.33 -1.40 -5.84
C LEU A 145 -3.23 -0.79 -4.97
N PHE A 146 -2.25 -0.16 -5.61
CA PHE A 146 -1.18 0.61 -4.96
C PHE A 146 -1.36 2.10 -5.31
N PRO A 147 -2.27 2.81 -4.64
CA PRO A 147 -2.70 4.13 -5.09
C PRO A 147 -1.68 5.24 -4.82
N ASN A 148 -0.60 4.92 -4.14
CA ASN A 148 0.52 5.83 -3.88
C ASN A 148 1.38 6.14 -5.13
N ILE A 149 1.33 5.29 -6.16
CA ILE A 149 1.86 5.51 -7.52
C ILE A 149 0.94 4.74 -8.47
N CYS A 150 -0.11 5.38 -8.99
CA CYS A 150 -1.12 4.66 -9.77
C CYS A 150 -1.78 5.53 -10.84
N ALA A 151 -1.69 5.09 -12.08
CA ALA A 151 -2.44 5.66 -13.20
C ALA A 151 -3.70 4.82 -13.45
N ILE A 152 -4.86 5.47 -13.56
CA ILE A 152 -6.15 4.84 -13.88
C ILE A 152 -6.77 5.62 -15.05
N ARG A 153 -7.29 4.94 -16.06
CA ARG A 153 -8.05 5.58 -17.11
C ARG A 153 -9.28 6.31 -16.51
N ALA A 154 -9.54 7.53 -16.92
CA ALA A 154 -10.63 8.33 -16.37
C ALA A 154 -12.02 7.71 -16.61
N ASP A 155 -12.23 7.10 -17.77
CA ASP A 155 -13.45 6.36 -18.11
C ASP A 155 -13.64 5.11 -17.23
N VAL A 156 -12.56 4.36 -16.97
CA VAL A 156 -12.57 3.23 -16.04
C VAL A 156 -12.89 3.69 -14.62
N PHE A 157 -12.29 4.81 -14.17
CA PHE A 157 -12.62 5.38 -12.87
C PHE A 157 -14.07 5.82 -12.76
N ALA A 158 -14.62 6.44 -13.82
CA ALA A 158 -16.01 6.85 -13.87
C ALA A 158 -16.97 5.65 -13.87
N GLU A 159 -16.66 4.59 -14.64
CA GLU A 159 -17.45 3.36 -14.70
C GLU A 159 -17.48 2.59 -13.36
N LEU A 160 -16.32 2.44 -12.71
CA LEU A 160 -16.22 1.71 -11.43
C LEU A 160 -16.74 2.50 -10.25
N GLY A 161 -16.86 3.82 -10.41
CA GLY A 161 -17.19 4.74 -9.33
C GLY A 161 -16.02 5.03 -8.38
N PRO A 162 -16.25 5.88 -7.37
CA PRO A 162 -15.22 6.39 -6.48
C PRO A 162 -14.67 5.32 -5.51
N PHE A 163 -13.59 5.65 -4.80
CA PHE A 163 -13.19 4.96 -3.59
C PHE A 163 -14.32 5.03 -2.55
N ASP A 164 -14.59 3.94 -1.83
CA ASP A 164 -15.62 3.95 -0.79
C ASP A 164 -15.22 4.89 0.38
N PRO A 165 -15.98 5.97 0.61
CA PRO A 165 -15.64 6.97 1.63
C PRO A 165 -15.80 6.45 3.08
N THR A 166 -16.42 5.29 3.27
CA THR A 166 -16.59 4.66 4.58
C THR A 166 -15.37 3.84 4.99
N LEU A 167 -14.51 3.50 4.04
CA LEU A 167 -13.28 2.73 4.25
C LEU A 167 -12.10 3.69 4.39
N ARG A 168 -11.55 3.84 5.62
CA ARG A 168 -10.42 4.77 5.87
C ARG A 168 -9.02 4.16 5.70
N HIS A 169 -8.89 2.84 5.63
CA HIS A 169 -7.59 2.16 5.65
C HIS A 169 -7.50 0.95 4.72
N THR A 170 -8.56 0.68 4.00
CA THR A 170 -8.68 -0.48 3.12
C THR A 170 -9.45 -0.14 1.83
N GLU A 171 -9.63 1.13 1.55
CA GLU A 171 -10.26 1.65 0.33
C GLU A 171 -9.53 1.19 -0.94
N GLU A 172 -8.20 1.07 -0.84
CA GLU A 172 -7.36 0.59 -1.94
C GLU A 172 -7.58 -0.90 -2.25
N VAL A 173 -7.85 -1.70 -1.22
CA VAL A 173 -8.10 -3.14 -1.37
C VAL A 173 -9.46 -3.38 -2.01
N ASP A 174 -10.48 -2.64 -1.55
CA ASP A 174 -11.82 -2.66 -2.13
C ASP A 174 -11.78 -2.22 -3.60
N TYR A 175 -11.14 -1.08 -3.88
CA TYR A 175 -11.05 -0.54 -5.24
C TYR A 175 -10.33 -1.50 -6.18
N GLY A 176 -9.18 -2.05 -5.77
CA GLY A 176 -8.44 -3.04 -6.53
C GLY A 176 -9.26 -4.31 -6.80
N TYR A 177 -10.06 -4.76 -5.82
CA TYR A 177 -10.96 -5.89 -6.01
C TYR A 177 -12.03 -5.59 -7.06
N ARG A 178 -12.72 -4.44 -6.99
CA ARG A 178 -13.73 -4.01 -7.99
C ARG A 178 -13.12 -3.88 -9.38
N LEU A 179 -11.97 -3.23 -9.50
CA LEU A 179 -11.26 -3.05 -10.76
C LEU A 179 -10.89 -4.39 -11.40
N SER A 180 -10.33 -5.31 -10.61
CA SER A 180 -9.86 -6.61 -11.10
C SER A 180 -10.98 -7.56 -11.57
N GLN A 181 -12.26 -7.22 -11.36
CA GLN A 181 -13.39 -7.99 -11.91
C GLN A 181 -13.66 -7.66 -13.39
N ARG A 182 -13.25 -6.50 -13.87
CA ARG A 182 -13.57 -6.00 -15.22
C ARG A 182 -12.33 -5.68 -16.04
N TYR A 183 -11.25 -5.24 -15.40
CA TYR A 183 -10.03 -4.75 -16.03
C TYR A 183 -8.80 -5.42 -15.43
N GLN A 184 -7.70 -5.40 -16.17
CA GLN A 184 -6.40 -5.77 -15.63
C GLN A 184 -5.82 -4.61 -14.82
N LEU A 185 -5.32 -4.92 -13.64
CA LEU A 185 -4.48 -4.04 -12.82
C LEU A 185 -3.04 -4.51 -12.96
N ARG A 186 -2.18 -3.66 -13.54
CA ARG A 186 -0.78 -4.00 -13.80
C ARG A 186 0.14 -3.34 -12.78
N LEU A 187 0.91 -4.13 -12.04
CA LEU A 187 2.02 -3.66 -11.21
C LEU A 187 3.31 -3.78 -12.00
N THR A 188 4.09 -2.68 -12.12
CA THR A 188 5.30 -2.68 -12.94
C THR A 188 6.42 -1.81 -12.41
N SER A 189 7.64 -2.30 -12.54
CA SER A 189 8.87 -1.55 -12.25
C SER A 189 9.26 -0.51 -13.32
N ALA A 190 8.53 -0.44 -14.43
CA ALA A 190 8.68 0.64 -15.40
C ALA A 190 8.22 1.99 -14.82
N VAL A 191 7.30 1.97 -13.85
CA VAL A 191 6.80 3.16 -13.13
C VAL A 191 7.36 3.14 -11.73
N ARG A 192 8.10 4.19 -11.34
CA ARG A 192 8.82 4.21 -10.07
C ARG A 192 8.74 5.54 -9.35
N GLY A 193 9.03 5.50 -8.05
CA GLY A 193 9.16 6.66 -7.19
C GLY A 193 9.75 6.30 -5.84
N ARG A 194 10.19 7.29 -5.07
CA ARG A 194 10.72 7.13 -3.72
C ARG A 194 9.67 7.58 -2.72
N HIS A 195 9.42 6.75 -1.72
CA HIS A 195 8.41 6.98 -0.69
C HIS A 195 9.04 7.33 0.66
N ASP A 196 8.44 8.27 1.40
CA ASP A 196 8.82 8.59 2.78
C ASP A 196 8.10 7.68 3.77
N HIS A 197 8.62 6.47 3.94
CA HIS A 197 8.03 5.45 4.81
C HIS A 197 7.96 5.84 6.29
N ASP A 198 7.20 5.07 7.08
CA ASP A 198 7.14 5.21 8.54
C ASP A 198 8.56 5.12 9.15
N HIS A 199 8.95 6.10 9.95
CA HIS A 199 10.28 6.19 10.61
C HIS A 199 10.30 5.58 12.01
N GLN A 200 9.14 5.22 12.58
CA GLN A 200 9.00 4.64 13.90
C GLN A 200 8.33 3.27 13.86
N LEU A 201 8.88 2.31 14.59
CA LEU A 201 8.41 0.93 14.60
C LEU A 201 7.01 0.78 15.20
N VAL A 202 6.73 1.40 16.33
CA VAL A 202 5.44 1.22 17.04
C VAL A 202 4.26 1.76 16.22
N PRO A 203 4.29 2.96 15.65
CA PRO A 203 3.28 3.43 14.70
C PRO A 203 3.11 2.50 13.49
N LEU A 204 4.21 2.03 12.90
CA LEU A 204 4.17 1.06 11.80
C LEU A 204 3.43 -0.22 12.20
N LEU A 205 3.76 -0.84 13.34
CA LEU A 205 3.10 -2.06 13.81
C LEU A 205 1.61 -1.83 14.10
N ARG A 206 1.25 -0.70 14.72
CA ARG A 206 -0.17 -0.33 14.95
C ARG A 206 -0.95 -0.20 13.64
N LYS A 207 -0.36 0.43 12.63
CA LYS A 207 -0.93 0.59 11.29
C LYS A 207 -1.13 -0.77 10.61
N LEU A 208 -0.12 -1.66 10.67
CA LEU A 208 -0.19 -3.02 10.12
C LEU A 208 -1.24 -3.87 10.85
N PHE A 209 -1.30 -3.78 12.17
CA PHE A 209 -2.31 -4.47 12.97
C PHE A 209 -3.73 -4.04 12.59
N HIS A 210 -3.98 -2.74 12.50
CA HIS A 210 -5.29 -2.22 12.12
C HIS A 210 -5.69 -2.68 10.70
N ARG A 211 -4.78 -2.53 9.72
CA ARG A 211 -5.03 -2.94 8.33
C ARG A 211 -5.26 -4.44 8.19
N GLY A 212 -4.44 -5.28 8.82
CA GLY A 212 -4.60 -6.74 8.75
C GLY A 212 -5.94 -7.20 9.31
N ARG A 213 -6.36 -6.66 10.47
CA ARG A 213 -7.67 -6.93 11.06
C ARG A 213 -8.83 -6.54 10.14
N MET A 214 -8.78 -5.32 9.57
CA MET A 214 -9.86 -4.78 8.73
C MET A 214 -10.00 -5.51 7.39
N ARG A 215 -8.98 -6.23 6.92
CA ARG A 215 -9.04 -7.01 5.68
C ARG A 215 -9.76 -8.35 5.81
N VAL A 216 -9.95 -8.86 7.03
CA VAL A 216 -10.58 -10.17 7.27
C VAL A 216 -11.99 -10.26 6.66
N PRO A 217 -12.92 -9.31 6.86
CA PRO A 217 -14.25 -9.40 6.26
C PRO A 217 -14.21 -9.43 4.72
N LEU A 218 -13.27 -8.70 4.09
CA LEU A 218 -13.10 -8.70 2.63
C LEU A 218 -12.66 -10.07 2.13
N TYR A 219 -11.64 -10.67 2.76
CA TYR A 219 -11.13 -11.99 2.33
C TYR A 219 -12.11 -13.11 2.63
N ALA A 220 -12.85 -13.04 3.74
CA ALA A 220 -13.95 -13.98 4.03
C ALA A 220 -15.01 -13.94 2.93
N LYS A 221 -15.33 -12.76 2.41
CA LYS A 221 -16.29 -12.55 1.32
C LYS A 221 -15.71 -13.00 -0.03
N ALA A 222 -14.49 -12.58 -0.37
CA ALA A 222 -13.83 -12.91 -1.63
C ALA A 222 -13.42 -14.38 -1.74
N ARG A 223 -13.33 -15.10 -0.61
CA ARG A 223 -12.85 -16.50 -0.49
C ARG A 223 -11.47 -16.74 -1.13
N ARG A 224 -10.67 -15.69 -1.29
CA ARG A 224 -9.32 -15.74 -1.87
C ARG A 224 -8.51 -14.54 -1.37
N PHE A 225 -7.18 -14.72 -1.29
CA PHE A 225 -6.27 -13.61 -1.06
C PHE A 225 -6.17 -12.72 -2.31
N ALA A 226 -5.83 -11.46 -2.12
CA ALA A 226 -5.51 -10.57 -3.22
C ALA A 226 -4.30 -11.13 -4.00
N LYS A 227 -4.41 -11.19 -5.34
CA LYS A 227 -3.32 -11.64 -6.19
C LYS A 227 -2.19 -10.61 -6.14
N GLY A 228 -0.99 -11.08 -5.84
CA GLY A 228 0.24 -10.29 -5.86
C GLY A 228 0.83 -10.08 -4.48
N PHE A 229 0.60 -8.93 -3.85
CA PHE A 229 1.30 -8.48 -2.64
C PHE A 229 1.09 -9.37 -1.41
N GLU A 230 -0.12 -9.88 -1.21
CA GLU A 230 -0.48 -10.76 -0.08
C GLU A 230 -0.49 -12.22 -0.54
N THR A 231 0.65 -12.87 -0.47
CA THR A 231 0.81 -14.27 -0.91
C THR A 231 0.54 -15.25 0.23
N ALA A 232 0.14 -16.49 -0.11
CA ALA A 232 -0.03 -17.56 0.87
C ALA A 232 1.27 -17.84 1.65
N ASN A 233 2.42 -17.80 1.00
CA ASN A 233 3.72 -18.00 1.67
C ASN A 233 3.95 -16.96 2.78
N ARG A 234 3.64 -15.69 2.54
CA ARG A 234 3.77 -14.63 3.55
C ARG A 234 2.78 -14.83 4.71
N ALA A 235 1.58 -15.30 4.41
CA ALA A 235 0.61 -15.66 5.44
C ALA A 235 1.10 -16.82 6.30
N TYR A 236 1.65 -17.88 5.70
CA TYR A 236 2.27 -19.00 6.44
C TYR A 236 3.48 -18.55 7.24
N GLY A 237 4.35 -17.70 6.68
CA GLY A 237 5.50 -17.13 7.40
C GLY A 237 5.09 -16.33 8.63
N SER A 238 4.02 -15.52 8.51
CA SER A 238 3.46 -14.75 9.63
C SER A 238 2.83 -15.66 10.68
N MET A 239 2.10 -16.68 10.27
CA MET A 239 1.52 -17.68 11.20
C MET A 239 2.60 -18.45 11.93
N ALA A 240 3.66 -18.90 11.24
CA ALA A 240 4.78 -19.59 11.83
C ALA A 240 5.50 -18.71 12.88
N ALA A 241 5.66 -17.41 12.60
CA ALA A 241 6.23 -16.46 13.56
C ALA A 241 5.37 -16.35 14.83
N LEU A 242 4.05 -16.23 14.70
CA LEU A 242 3.15 -16.18 15.87
C LEU A 242 3.19 -17.47 16.67
N LEU A 243 3.16 -18.63 15.99
CA LEU A 243 3.26 -19.93 16.63
C LEU A 243 4.62 -20.14 17.31
N ALA A 244 5.71 -19.61 16.75
CA ALA A 244 7.02 -19.63 17.40
C ALA A 244 6.96 -18.94 18.76
N VAL A 245 6.33 -17.75 18.85
CA VAL A 245 6.12 -17.04 20.12
C VAL A 245 5.24 -17.85 21.08
N ALA A 246 4.13 -18.39 20.60
CA ALA A 246 3.16 -19.12 21.41
C ALA A 246 3.73 -20.44 21.97
N THR A 247 4.73 -21.03 21.31
CA THR A 247 5.36 -22.28 21.74
C THR A 247 6.61 -22.09 22.63
N ILE A 248 7.08 -20.85 22.86
CA ILE A 248 8.20 -20.59 23.80
C ILE A 248 7.98 -21.22 25.17
N PRO A 249 6.78 -21.18 25.79
CA PRO A 249 6.58 -21.82 27.10
C PRO A 249 6.83 -23.34 27.12
N LEU A 250 6.71 -24.02 25.97
CA LEU A 250 7.03 -25.45 25.89
C LEU A 250 8.51 -25.73 26.19
N ALA A 251 9.40 -24.82 25.81
CA ALA A 251 10.84 -24.92 26.10
C ALA A 251 11.12 -24.81 27.60
N ILE A 252 10.27 -24.16 28.39
CA ILE A 252 10.36 -24.06 29.83
C ILE A 252 9.91 -25.37 30.48
N LEU A 253 8.93 -26.07 29.91
CA LEU A 253 8.39 -27.33 30.40
C LEU A 253 9.38 -28.50 30.19
N ALA A 254 10.04 -28.55 29.03
CA ALA A 254 11.03 -29.57 28.71
C ALA A 254 12.03 -29.05 27.68
N ALA A 255 13.32 -29.07 28.01
CA ALA A 255 14.38 -28.56 27.14
C ALA A 255 14.37 -29.08 25.69
N PRO A 256 14.07 -30.39 25.39
CA PRO A 256 13.97 -30.89 24.02
C PRO A 256 12.89 -30.19 23.20
N LEU A 257 11.84 -29.67 23.83
CA LEU A 257 10.75 -28.96 23.15
C LEU A 257 11.15 -27.57 22.64
N ALA A 258 12.32 -27.04 23.05
CA ALA A 258 12.88 -25.80 22.51
C ALA A 258 13.15 -25.87 21.00
N VAL A 259 13.25 -27.05 20.43
CA VAL A 259 13.36 -27.25 18.97
C VAL A 259 12.12 -26.72 18.22
N VAL A 260 10.93 -26.75 18.82
CA VAL A 260 9.67 -26.35 18.16
C VAL A 260 9.66 -24.87 17.77
N PRO A 261 9.84 -23.89 18.69
CA PRO A 261 9.88 -22.47 18.31
C PRO A 261 11.04 -22.15 17.34
N VAL A 262 12.20 -22.86 17.43
CA VAL A 262 13.32 -22.68 16.51
C VAL A 262 12.96 -23.14 15.09
N LEU A 263 12.32 -24.29 14.93
CA LEU A 263 11.85 -24.78 13.62
C LEU A 263 10.81 -23.84 13.04
N LEU A 264 9.85 -23.37 13.82
CA LEU A 264 8.82 -22.42 13.39
C LEU A 264 9.43 -21.08 12.95
N LEU A 265 10.45 -20.59 13.65
CA LEU A 265 11.23 -19.42 13.22
C LEU A 265 11.91 -19.68 11.87
N GLY A 266 12.54 -20.87 11.72
CA GLY A 266 13.14 -21.29 10.44
C GLY A 266 12.12 -21.32 9.30
N VAL A 267 10.91 -21.83 9.54
CA VAL A 267 9.79 -21.79 8.56
C VAL A 267 9.41 -20.36 8.23
N SER A 268 9.27 -19.49 9.24
CA SER A 268 8.91 -18.08 9.03
C SER A 268 9.92 -17.36 8.12
N VAL A 269 11.20 -17.58 8.33
CA VAL A 269 12.28 -17.02 7.49
C VAL A 269 12.27 -17.68 6.11
N GLY A 270 12.10 -19.00 6.04
CA GLY A 270 12.10 -19.77 4.79
C GLY A 270 11.00 -19.38 3.82
N CYS A 271 9.81 -19.01 4.33
CA CYS A 271 8.68 -18.58 3.51
C CYS A 271 8.97 -17.31 2.67
N ASP A 272 9.94 -16.47 3.07
CA ASP A 272 10.35 -15.29 2.31
C ASP A 272 11.89 -15.19 2.19
N ALA A 273 12.56 -16.34 2.02
CA ALA A 273 14.03 -16.45 1.98
C ALA A 273 14.67 -15.56 0.89
N GLY A 274 13.96 -15.31 -0.21
CA GLY A 274 14.38 -14.39 -1.26
C GLY A 274 14.55 -12.95 -0.77
N MET A 275 13.67 -12.49 0.11
CA MET A 275 13.75 -11.16 0.72
C MET A 275 15.02 -11.03 1.59
N TYR A 276 15.29 -12.02 2.43
CA TYR A 276 16.49 -12.00 3.28
C TYR A 276 17.78 -12.04 2.44
N ARG A 277 17.81 -12.82 1.35
CA ARG A 277 18.94 -12.83 0.41
C ARG A 277 19.11 -11.47 -0.29
N PHE A 278 18.01 -10.84 -0.70
CA PHE A 278 18.03 -9.49 -1.28
C PHE A 278 18.62 -8.47 -0.32
N VAL A 279 18.16 -8.45 0.93
CA VAL A 279 18.66 -7.54 1.99
C VAL A 279 20.14 -7.81 2.29
N LEU A 280 20.55 -9.08 2.43
CA LEU A 280 21.95 -9.47 2.66
C LEU A 280 22.88 -8.92 1.56
N ARG A 281 22.51 -9.10 0.30
CA ARG A 281 23.30 -8.63 -0.84
C ARG A 281 23.40 -7.11 -0.92
N ARG A 282 22.37 -6.40 -0.47
CA ARG A 282 22.29 -4.94 -0.60
C ARG A 282 22.86 -4.19 0.59
N ARG A 283 22.76 -4.71 1.79
CA ARG A 283 23.07 -4.01 3.06
C ARG A 283 24.02 -4.78 3.97
N GLY A 284 24.37 -6.00 3.64
CA GLY A 284 25.29 -6.83 4.42
C GLY A 284 24.66 -7.51 5.65
N PRO A 285 25.47 -8.33 6.38
CA PRO A 285 24.97 -9.20 7.44
C PRO A 285 24.50 -8.46 8.69
N ALA A 286 25.14 -7.36 9.07
CA ALA A 286 24.74 -6.59 10.26
C ALA A 286 23.32 -5.99 10.10
N PHE A 287 23.04 -5.42 8.94
CA PHE A 287 21.69 -4.90 8.67
C PHE A 287 20.67 -6.03 8.48
N LEU A 288 21.08 -7.19 7.95
CA LEU A 288 20.21 -8.36 7.85
C LEU A 288 19.71 -8.84 9.21
N LEU A 289 20.56 -8.86 10.23
CA LEU A 289 20.15 -9.22 11.58
C LEU A 289 19.09 -8.25 12.12
N TYR A 290 19.35 -6.94 11.99
CA TYR A 290 18.39 -5.90 12.36
C TYR A 290 17.06 -6.06 11.58
N PHE A 291 17.15 -6.25 10.27
CA PHE A 291 16.00 -6.48 9.39
C PHE A 291 15.19 -7.70 9.84
N GLY A 292 15.87 -8.80 10.19
CA GLY A 292 15.23 -10.06 10.64
C GLY A 292 14.40 -9.87 11.91
N VAL A 293 14.93 -9.12 12.88
CA VAL A 293 14.20 -8.81 14.13
C VAL A 293 12.94 -8.00 13.84
N LEU A 294 13.03 -6.95 13.01
CA LEU A 294 11.87 -6.14 12.65
C LEU A 294 10.86 -6.93 11.82
N GLN A 295 11.34 -7.75 10.87
CA GLN A 295 10.47 -8.59 10.06
C GLN A 295 9.72 -9.62 10.89
N PHE A 296 10.36 -10.20 11.89
CA PHE A 296 9.70 -11.09 12.85
C PHE A 296 8.58 -10.36 13.61
N ALA A 297 8.84 -9.16 14.14
CA ALA A 297 7.84 -8.34 14.80
C ALA A 297 6.65 -8.00 13.87
N VAL A 298 6.93 -7.68 12.61
CA VAL A 298 5.89 -7.44 11.58
C VAL A 298 5.08 -8.71 11.34
N ASN A 299 5.71 -9.88 11.17
CA ASN A 299 5.02 -11.14 10.93
C ASN A 299 4.10 -11.52 12.09
N VAL A 300 4.59 -11.42 13.33
CA VAL A 300 3.77 -11.66 14.54
C VAL A 300 2.59 -10.71 14.60
N THR A 301 2.81 -9.41 14.32
CA THR A 301 1.77 -8.40 14.32
C THR A 301 0.67 -8.69 13.28
N ILE A 302 1.07 -9.06 12.06
CA ILE A 302 0.12 -9.41 10.98
C ILE A 302 -0.71 -10.63 11.38
N ALA A 303 -0.08 -11.72 11.84
CA ALA A 303 -0.79 -12.94 12.24
C ALA A 303 -1.75 -12.68 13.42
N ALA A 304 -1.30 -11.96 14.44
CA ALA A 304 -2.15 -11.58 15.57
C ALA A 304 -3.34 -10.72 15.15
N SER A 305 -3.11 -9.76 14.21
CA SER A 305 -4.16 -8.90 13.68
C SER A 305 -5.26 -9.69 12.94
N VAL A 306 -4.85 -10.69 12.16
CA VAL A 306 -5.77 -11.60 11.47
C VAL A 306 -6.54 -12.43 12.49
N GLY A 307 -5.88 -12.99 13.51
CA GLY A 307 -6.55 -13.74 14.59
C GLY A 307 -7.64 -12.93 15.30
N VAL A 308 -7.32 -11.68 15.68
CA VAL A 308 -8.30 -10.76 16.28
C VAL A 308 -9.41 -10.41 15.29
N GLY A 309 -9.06 -10.20 14.02
CA GLY A 309 -10.04 -9.93 12.95
C GLY A 309 -11.02 -11.10 12.77
N VAL A 310 -10.53 -12.34 12.78
CA VAL A 310 -11.36 -13.55 12.70
C VAL A 310 -12.28 -13.66 13.92
N ALA A 311 -11.76 -13.47 15.13
CA ALA A 311 -12.56 -13.47 16.34
C ALA A 311 -13.70 -12.43 16.29
N GLN A 312 -13.38 -11.18 15.85
CA GLN A 312 -14.38 -10.14 15.65
C GLN A 312 -15.40 -10.49 14.56
N TRP A 313 -14.95 -11.10 13.46
CA TRP A 313 -15.82 -11.53 12.37
C TRP A 313 -16.82 -12.57 12.84
N LEU A 314 -16.42 -13.51 13.71
CA LEU A 314 -17.29 -14.53 14.27
C LEU A 314 -18.37 -13.93 15.17
N VAL A 315 -18.03 -12.92 15.99
CA VAL A 315 -18.95 -12.41 17.04
C VAL A 315 -19.70 -11.14 16.63
N SER A 316 -19.20 -10.34 15.68
CA SER A 316 -19.76 -9.02 15.34
C SER A 316 -20.37 -8.98 13.95
N ARG A 317 -21.71 -8.87 13.88
CA ARG A 317 -22.43 -8.67 12.61
C ARG A 317 -22.00 -7.37 11.90
N ARG A 318 -21.86 -6.27 12.66
CA ARG A 318 -21.40 -4.99 12.12
C ARG A 318 -20.03 -5.10 11.45
N PHE A 319 -19.12 -5.88 12.03
CA PHE A 319 -17.78 -6.09 11.46
C PHE A 319 -17.83 -6.96 10.20
N ARG A 320 -18.69 -7.99 10.16
CA ARG A 320 -18.92 -8.78 8.93
C ARG A 320 -19.43 -7.95 7.77
N ASP A 321 -20.27 -6.96 8.07
CA ASP A 321 -20.93 -6.11 7.08
C ASP A 321 -20.07 -4.90 6.64
N THR A 322 -18.81 -4.81 7.06
CA THR A 322 -17.92 -3.65 6.76
C THR A 322 -17.81 -3.35 5.25
N TYR A 323 -17.83 -4.37 4.39
CA TYR A 323 -17.74 -4.22 2.92
C TYR A 323 -19.07 -4.51 2.22
N ARG A 324 -20.21 -4.29 2.89
CA ARG A 324 -21.51 -4.58 2.32
C ARG A 324 -21.89 -3.63 1.18
N ALA A 325 -21.47 -2.37 1.28
CA ALA A 325 -21.70 -1.36 0.24
C ALA A 325 -21.01 -1.70 -1.09
N THR A 326 -19.88 -2.41 -1.06
CA THR A 326 -19.16 -2.88 -2.24
C THR A 326 -20.02 -3.77 -3.15
N GLU A 327 -21.01 -4.48 -2.61
CA GLU A 327 -21.95 -5.31 -3.41
C GLU A 327 -22.95 -4.49 -4.22
N LEU A 328 -23.32 -3.32 -3.72
CA LEU A 328 -24.33 -2.47 -4.36
C LEU A 328 -23.78 -1.76 -5.60
N ILE A 329 -22.48 -1.55 -5.67
CA ILE A 329 -21.81 -0.85 -6.79
C ILE A 329 -21.47 -1.82 -7.95
N VAL A 330 -21.38 -3.13 -7.69
CA VAL A 330 -20.92 -4.16 -8.66
C VAL A 330 -22.08 -4.92 -9.32
N ARG A 331 -23.33 -4.72 -8.91
CA ARG A 331 -24.47 -5.33 -9.62
C ARG A 331 -24.76 -4.51 -10.88
N PRO A 332 -24.59 -5.09 -12.08
CA PRO A 332 -25.13 -4.47 -13.27
C PRO A 332 -26.66 -4.36 -13.10
N ALA A 333 -27.20 -3.20 -13.51
CA ALA A 333 -28.62 -2.99 -13.62
C ALA A 333 -29.25 -3.99 -14.62
#